data_38faa3b4656fa630205aa69583f8c905
#
_entry.id   38faa3b4656fa630205aa69583f8c905
#
_cell.length_a   1.000
_cell.length_b   1.000
_cell.length_c   1.000
_cell.angle_alpha   90.00
_cell.angle_beta   90.00
_cell.angle_gamma   90.00
#
_symmetry.space_group_name_H-M   'P 1'
#
loop_
_entity.id
_entity.type
_entity.pdbx_description
1 polymer ?
#
loop_
_entity_poly.entity_id
_entity_poly.type
_entity_poly.pdbx_seq_one_letter_code
_entity_poly.pdbx_strand_id
1 'polypeptide(L)'
;MNRLPSTILAGLLALAGTVPVTAGAPAAAAAPAHPATACHGDGTPARVRSTIAENEVLSVRGAGPYRIGVRLDRLVAAGLIDWTAPGCPGIVHAGVTGSWAGAIMLTFRDGRLVSVGTATAPPRSPAGGSVGMSFAELERIYGPRGSMIRNDAGDAEAYLVRFGSRVELFSDHPIRPGVGFYSAGLASYVERSFRQGCCC
;
A
#
# COMPACT_ATOMS: atom_id res chain seq x y z
N MET A 1 48.58 -1.12 18.99
CA MET A 1 48.33 -0.76 20.43
C MET A 1 48.03 0.71 20.47
N ASN A 2 46.79 1.15 20.48
CA ASN A 2 46.38 2.46 20.90
C ASN A 2 44.91 2.39 21.31
N ARG A 3 44.70 2.44 22.62
CA ARG A 3 43.39 2.54 23.29
C ARG A 3 43.11 4.03 23.49
N LEU A 4 41.93 4.51 23.15
CA LEU A 4 41.40 5.80 23.59
C LEU A 4 40.10 5.59 24.36
N PRO A 5 39.85 6.34 25.44
CA PRO A 5 38.80 6.06 26.40
C PRO A 5 37.44 6.71 26.07
N SER A 6 36.40 6.04 26.51
CA SER A 6 34.99 6.48 26.55
C SER A 6 34.83 7.70 27.47
N THR A 7 34.06 8.67 27.01
CA THR A 7 33.52 9.73 27.89
C THR A 7 31.98 9.65 27.83
N ILE A 8 31.40 9.31 28.98
CA ILE A 8 29.96 9.30 29.26
C ILE A 8 29.56 10.74 29.60
N LEU A 9 28.54 11.26 28.95
CA LEU A 9 27.88 12.50 29.38
C LEU A 9 26.40 12.20 29.61
N ALA A 10 26.02 12.15 30.88
CA ALA A 10 24.65 12.08 31.35
C ALA A 10 24.05 13.49 31.40
N GLY A 11 22.90 13.68 30.79
CA GLY A 11 22.13 14.93 30.88
C GLY A 11 20.65 14.58 31.17
N LEU A 12 20.27 14.68 32.45
CA LEU A 12 18.88 14.69 32.92
C LEU A 12 18.30 16.09 32.69
N LEU A 13 17.15 16.18 32.04
CA LEU A 13 16.21 17.30 32.20
C LEU A 13 14.79 16.78 32.25
N ALA A 14 14.22 16.81 33.47
CA ALA A 14 12.80 16.62 33.72
C ALA A 14 12.11 17.99 33.64
N LEU A 15 11.05 18.10 32.84
CA LEU A 15 10.10 19.22 32.89
C LEU A 15 8.69 18.62 32.93
N ALA A 16 8.12 18.62 34.13
CA ALA A 16 6.71 18.32 34.38
C ALA A 16 5.88 19.58 34.09
N GLY A 17 5.02 19.52 33.08
CA GLY A 17 4.01 20.56 32.80
C GLY A 17 2.61 19.95 32.97
N THR A 18 1.94 20.27 34.07
CA THR A 18 0.53 19.96 34.33
C THR A 18 -0.34 21.00 33.67
N VAL A 19 -1.27 20.59 32.79
CA VAL A 19 -2.31 21.44 32.19
C VAL A 19 -3.66 21.02 32.80
N PRO A 20 -4.45 21.96 33.35
CA PRO A 20 -5.79 21.62 33.86
C PRO A 20 -6.80 21.44 32.71
N VAL A 21 -7.55 20.33 32.75
CA VAL A 21 -8.68 20.05 31.88
C VAL A 21 -9.92 20.69 32.48
N THR A 22 -10.47 21.70 31.82
CA THR A 22 -11.80 22.23 32.10
C THR A 22 -12.83 21.46 31.27
N ALA A 23 -13.71 20.73 31.97
CA ALA A 23 -14.87 20.07 31.39
C ALA A 23 -15.99 21.09 31.22
N GLY A 24 -16.32 21.43 29.97
CA GLY A 24 -17.53 22.17 29.60
C GLY A 24 -18.51 21.23 28.92
N ALA A 25 -19.65 20.94 29.55
CA ALA A 25 -20.75 20.22 28.94
C ALA A 25 -21.61 21.17 28.10
N PRO A 26 -21.97 20.87 26.85
CA PRO A 26 -23.01 21.59 26.14
C PRO A 26 -24.37 20.94 26.40
N ALA A 27 -25.36 21.81 26.69
CA ALA A 27 -26.76 21.49 26.85
C ALA A 27 -27.38 20.96 25.55
N ALA A 28 -28.17 19.90 25.68
CA ALA A 28 -28.96 19.34 24.58
C ALA A 28 -30.16 20.26 24.29
N ALA A 29 -30.24 20.82 23.10
CA ALA A 29 -31.42 21.47 22.58
C ALA A 29 -32.31 20.43 21.87
N ALA A 30 -33.57 20.31 22.35
CA ALA A 30 -34.58 19.45 21.73
C ALA A 30 -35.07 20.07 20.42
N ALA A 31 -35.03 19.27 19.33
CA ALA A 31 -35.60 19.62 18.04
C ALA A 31 -37.08 19.19 17.98
N PRO A 32 -37.96 19.97 17.31
CA PRO A 32 -39.37 19.64 17.18
C PRO A 32 -39.63 18.50 16.18
N ALA A 33 -40.57 17.63 16.56
CA ALA A 33 -41.01 16.50 15.73
C ALA A 33 -41.86 17.02 14.54
N HIS A 34 -41.48 16.62 13.32
CA HIS A 34 -42.30 16.79 12.13
C HIS A 34 -43.04 15.48 11.83
N PRO A 35 -44.33 15.55 11.38
CA PRO A 35 -45.11 14.35 11.09
C PRO A 35 -44.59 13.64 9.82
N ALA A 36 -44.43 12.33 9.92
CA ALA A 36 -44.02 11.45 8.82
C ALA A 36 -45.19 11.30 7.82
N THR A 37 -45.02 11.81 6.61
CA THR A 37 -45.87 11.49 5.47
C THR A 37 -45.34 10.18 4.88
N ALA A 38 -46.10 9.09 5.00
CA ALA A 38 -45.84 7.82 4.41
C ALA A 38 -46.06 7.85 2.89
N CYS A 39 -44.99 7.86 2.10
CA CYS A 39 -45.03 7.54 0.68
C CYS A 39 -44.79 6.06 0.52
N HIS A 40 -45.83 5.28 0.19
CA HIS A 40 -45.71 3.93 -0.34
C HIS A 40 -45.11 4.06 -1.74
N GLY A 41 -43.83 3.71 -1.87
CA GLY A 41 -43.15 3.50 -3.12
C GLY A 41 -42.69 2.03 -3.16
N ASP A 42 -43.33 1.23 -4.05
CA ASP A 42 -42.83 -0.10 -4.44
C ASP A 42 -41.47 0.05 -5.09
N GLY A 43 -40.44 0.09 -4.25
CA GLY A 43 -39.04 0.11 -4.64
C GLY A 43 -38.46 -1.30 -4.45
N THR A 44 -38.31 -2.06 -5.53
CA THR A 44 -37.39 -3.19 -5.63
C THR A 44 -36.08 -2.79 -4.94
N PRO A 45 -35.53 -3.59 -4.00
CA PRO A 45 -34.29 -3.22 -3.35
C PRO A 45 -33.19 -3.14 -4.41
N ALA A 46 -32.84 -1.95 -4.83
CA ALA A 46 -31.65 -1.70 -5.62
C ALA A 46 -30.50 -2.31 -4.82
N ARG A 47 -29.93 -3.40 -5.35
CA ARG A 47 -28.69 -3.98 -4.87
C ARG A 47 -27.69 -2.83 -4.74
N VAL A 48 -27.45 -2.37 -3.54
CA VAL A 48 -26.36 -1.49 -3.22
C VAL A 48 -25.10 -2.32 -3.55
N ARG A 49 -24.66 -2.25 -4.80
CA ARG A 49 -23.30 -2.59 -5.15
C ARG A 49 -22.45 -1.61 -4.33
N SER A 50 -21.84 -2.14 -3.28
CA SER A 50 -20.75 -1.47 -2.61
C SER A 50 -19.72 -1.18 -3.71
N THR A 51 -19.75 0.03 -4.24
CA THR A 51 -18.69 0.55 -5.10
C THR A 51 -17.48 0.68 -4.18
N ILE A 52 -16.69 -0.39 -4.10
CA ILE A 52 -15.30 -0.27 -3.64
C ILE A 52 -14.76 0.86 -4.52
N ALA A 53 -14.36 1.96 -3.91
CA ALA A 53 -13.87 3.11 -4.64
C ALA A 53 -12.77 2.58 -5.59
N GLU A 54 -12.84 2.94 -6.87
CA GLU A 54 -11.90 2.43 -7.90
C GLU A 54 -10.42 2.66 -7.53
N ASN A 55 -10.18 3.58 -6.58
CA ASN A 55 -8.89 3.95 -6.03
C ASN A 55 -8.41 3.06 -4.87
N GLU A 56 -9.13 2.00 -4.52
CA GLU A 56 -8.75 1.12 -3.40
C GLU A 56 -8.20 -0.23 -3.87
N VAL A 57 -8.23 -0.54 -5.17
CA VAL A 57 -7.80 -1.84 -5.68
C VAL A 57 -6.53 -1.72 -6.51
N LEU A 58 -5.46 -2.37 -6.03
CA LEU A 58 -4.22 -2.63 -6.73
C LEU A 58 -4.16 -4.12 -7.10
N SER A 59 -3.89 -4.46 -8.35
CA SER A 59 -3.93 -5.83 -8.86
C SER A 59 -2.76 -6.11 -9.80
N VAL A 60 -2.62 -7.37 -10.20
CA VAL A 60 -1.66 -7.78 -11.24
C VAL A 60 -1.87 -7.08 -12.60
N ARG A 61 -3.00 -6.37 -12.78
CA ARG A 61 -3.26 -5.55 -13.97
C ARG A 61 -2.83 -4.11 -13.81
N GLY A 62 -2.46 -3.70 -12.59
CA GLY A 62 -2.17 -2.32 -12.21
C GLY A 62 -3.22 -1.73 -11.27
N ALA A 63 -3.26 -0.41 -11.16
CA ALA A 63 -4.16 0.37 -10.32
C ALA A 63 -4.75 1.52 -11.14
N GLY A 64 -6.08 1.66 -11.22
CA GLY A 64 -6.73 2.73 -11.98
C GLY A 64 -6.19 2.86 -13.42
N PRO A 65 -5.70 4.04 -13.84
CA PRO A 65 -5.14 4.28 -15.17
C PRO A 65 -3.75 3.65 -15.35
N TYR A 66 -3.07 3.27 -14.28
CA TYR A 66 -1.69 2.76 -14.28
C TYR A 66 -1.66 1.26 -14.59
N ARG A 67 -1.84 0.90 -15.87
CA ARG A 67 -1.91 -0.50 -16.32
C ARG A 67 -0.52 -1.07 -16.59
N ILE A 68 -0.26 -2.29 -16.11
CA ILE A 68 1.00 -3.00 -16.40
C ILE A 68 1.22 -3.07 -17.93
N GLY A 69 2.41 -2.63 -18.37
CA GLY A 69 2.80 -2.52 -19.77
C GLY A 69 2.58 -1.14 -20.39
N VAL A 70 1.86 -0.21 -19.74
CA VAL A 70 1.70 1.16 -20.23
C VAL A 70 3.06 1.86 -20.31
N ARG A 71 3.22 2.77 -21.28
CA ARG A 71 4.45 3.53 -21.45
C ARG A 71 4.47 4.75 -20.51
N LEU A 72 5.65 5.04 -19.97
CA LEU A 72 5.89 6.20 -19.10
C LEU A 72 5.53 7.53 -19.80
N ASP A 73 5.97 7.69 -21.05
CA ASP A 73 5.71 8.89 -21.84
C ASP A 73 4.21 9.20 -22.00
N ARG A 74 3.37 8.16 -22.14
CA ARG A 74 1.90 8.33 -22.21
C ARG A 74 1.31 8.82 -20.88
N LEU A 75 1.81 8.31 -19.76
CA LEU A 75 1.34 8.74 -18.45
C LEU A 75 1.80 10.16 -18.13
N VAL A 76 3.02 10.53 -18.54
CA VAL A 76 3.54 11.91 -18.41
C VAL A 76 2.69 12.86 -19.25
N ALA A 77 2.43 12.54 -20.53
CA ALA A 77 1.61 13.36 -21.41
C ALA A 77 0.16 13.51 -20.89
N ALA A 78 -0.35 12.53 -20.14
CA ALA A 78 -1.67 12.59 -19.51
C ALA A 78 -1.68 13.32 -18.15
N GLY A 79 -0.53 13.87 -17.67
CA GLY A 79 -0.42 14.54 -16.38
C GLY A 79 -0.60 13.61 -15.17
N LEU A 80 -0.38 12.31 -15.36
CA LEU A 80 -0.60 11.28 -14.32
C LEU A 80 0.65 10.99 -13.49
N ILE A 81 1.80 11.54 -13.84
CA ILE A 81 3.08 11.37 -13.13
C ILE A 81 3.42 12.67 -12.40
N ASP A 82 3.71 12.54 -11.10
CA ASP A 82 4.13 13.66 -10.26
C ASP A 82 5.66 13.85 -10.29
N TRP A 83 6.40 12.77 -10.06
CA TRP A 83 7.85 12.76 -10.11
C TRP A 83 8.39 11.46 -10.69
N THR A 84 9.64 11.52 -11.14
CA THR A 84 10.40 10.34 -11.55
C THR A 84 11.77 10.33 -10.89
N ALA A 85 12.29 9.14 -10.55
CA ALA A 85 13.63 8.94 -10.05
C ALA A 85 14.31 7.79 -10.82
N PRO A 86 15.58 7.94 -11.20
CA PRO A 86 16.33 6.84 -11.81
C PRO A 86 16.56 5.73 -10.77
N GLY A 87 16.41 4.50 -11.21
CA GLY A 87 16.86 3.30 -10.50
C GLY A 87 18.11 2.72 -11.15
N CYS A 88 18.21 1.41 -11.16
CA CYS A 88 19.24 0.68 -11.90
C CYS A 88 19.10 0.92 -13.42
N PRO A 89 20.12 0.60 -14.24
CA PRO A 89 20.04 0.77 -15.69
C PRO A 89 18.74 0.20 -16.30
N GLY A 90 18.01 1.05 -17.03
CA GLY A 90 16.72 0.73 -17.63
C GLY A 90 15.53 0.79 -16.66
N ILE A 91 15.73 1.07 -15.38
CA ILE A 91 14.66 1.21 -14.37
C ILE A 91 14.42 2.68 -14.05
N VAL A 92 13.13 3.04 -13.98
CA VAL A 92 12.66 4.34 -13.50
C VAL A 92 11.54 4.10 -12.49
N HIS A 93 11.65 4.73 -11.34
CA HIS A 93 10.57 4.83 -10.35
C HIS A 93 9.78 6.11 -10.56
N ALA A 94 8.49 6.09 -10.25
CA ALA A 94 7.64 7.26 -10.39
C ALA A 94 6.57 7.34 -9.30
N GLY A 95 6.32 8.54 -8.82
CA GLY A 95 5.12 8.88 -8.07
C GLY A 95 4.03 9.36 -9.02
N VAL A 96 2.81 9.34 -8.53
CA VAL A 96 1.60 9.58 -9.33
C VAL A 96 0.81 10.77 -8.80
N THR A 97 0.01 11.38 -9.67
CA THR A 97 -0.91 12.46 -9.31
C THR A 97 -2.30 11.94 -8.94
N GLY A 98 -3.19 12.85 -8.55
CA GLY A 98 -4.62 12.58 -8.34
C GLY A 98 -4.90 11.73 -7.11
N SER A 99 -5.94 10.92 -7.17
CA SER A 99 -6.42 10.12 -6.04
C SER A 99 -5.46 9.01 -5.57
N TRP A 100 -4.45 8.69 -6.37
CA TRP A 100 -3.42 7.71 -6.02
C TRP A 100 -2.13 8.35 -5.49
N ALA A 101 -2.05 9.69 -5.45
CA ALA A 101 -0.88 10.42 -4.97
C ALA A 101 -0.50 10.01 -3.54
N GLY A 102 0.78 9.69 -3.34
CA GLY A 102 1.30 9.23 -2.06
C GLY A 102 0.89 7.80 -1.65
N ALA A 103 -0.07 7.18 -2.35
CA ALA A 103 -0.54 5.84 -2.01
C ALA A 103 0.20 4.74 -2.79
N ILE A 104 0.57 4.99 -4.04
CA ILE A 104 1.25 4.00 -4.88
C ILE A 104 2.55 4.54 -5.48
N MET A 105 3.43 3.62 -5.78
CA MET A 105 4.67 3.85 -6.52
C MET A 105 4.71 2.95 -7.75
N LEU A 106 5.14 3.51 -8.87
CA LEU A 106 5.27 2.82 -10.15
C LEU A 106 6.74 2.48 -10.41
N THR A 107 6.97 1.32 -11.03
CA THR A 107 8.29 0.97 -11.55
C THR A 107 8.20 0.62 -13.01
N PHE A 108 9.01 1.31 -13.81
CA PHE A 108 9.15 1.10 -15.24
C PHE A 108 10.48 0.42 -15.54
N ARG A 109 10.45 -0.51 -16.50
CA ARG A 109 11.64 -1.07 -17.13
C ARG A 109 11.56 -0.75 -18.63
N ASP A 110 12.62 -0.15 -19.17
CA ASP A 110 12.70 0.24 -20.58
C ASP A 110 11.47 1.06 -21.03
N GLY A 111 11.05 1.99 -20.16
CA GLY A 111 9.91 2.88 -20.37
C GLY A 111 8.52 2.23 -20.28
N ARG A 112 8.41 0.94 -19.87
CA ARG A 112 7.12 0.25 -19.68
C ARG A 112 6.88 -0.09 -18.23
N LEU A 113 5.66 0.12 -17.75
CA LEU A 113 5.26 -0.21 -16.38
C LEU A 113 5.34 -1.72 -16.13
N VAL A 114 6.16 -2.14 -15.20
CA VAL A 114 6.37 -3.55 -14.84
C VAL A 114 5.85 -3.89 -13.45
N SER A 115 5.74 -2.91 -12.56
CA SER A 115 5.25 -3.09 -11.20
C SER A 115 4.54 -1.84 -10.67
N VAL A 116 3.50 -2.06 -9.88
CA VAL A 116 2.86 -1.06 -9.01
C VAL A 116 2.97 -1.57 -7.58
N GLY A 117 3.35 -0.71 -6.64
CA GLY A 117 3.50 -1.09 -5.24
C GLY A 117 2.96 -0.03 -4.28
N THR A 118 2.71 -0.44 -3.04
CA THR A 118 2.25 0.41 -1.94
C THR A 118 2.84 -0.02 -0.62
N ALA A 119 3.10 0.95 0.26
CA ALA A 119 3.47 0.75 1.67
C ALA A 119 2.33 1.14 2.62
N THR A 120 1.13 1.43 2.10
CA THR A 120 -0.04 1.88 2.88
C THR A 120 -1.26 1.01 2.63
N ALA A 121 -2.21 1.06 3.52
CA ALA A 121 -3.55 0.49 3.36
C ALA A 121 -4.61 1.60 3.58
N PRO A 122 -5.56 1.82 2.66
CA PRO A 122 -5.67 1.19 1.34
C PRO A 122 -4.49 1.59 0.43
N PRO A 123 -4.24 0.95 -0.71
CA PRO A 123 -5.08 0.00 -1.43
C PRO A 123 -4.95 -1.45 -0.95
N ARG A 124 -5.86 -2.30 -1.46
CA ARG A 124 -5.87 -3.75 -1.24
C ARG A 124 -5.87 -4.51 -2.57
N SER A 125 -5.53 -5.78 -2.53
CA SER A 125 -5.68 -6.67 -3.68
C SER A 125 -7.16 -6.96 -3.98
N PRO A 126 -7.50 -7.49 -5.16
CA PRO A 126 -8.87 -7.92 -5.47
C PRO A 126 -9.43 -8.97 -4.51
N ALA A 127 -8.57 -9.78 -3.88
CA ALA A 127 -8.93 -10.77 -2.88
C ALA A 127 -9.00 -10.21 -1.46
N GLY A 128 -8.58 -8.95 -1.25
CA GLY A 128 -8.62 -8.26 0.05
C GLY A 128 -7.28 -8.21 0.79
N GLY A 129 -6.20 -8.82 0.28
CA GLY A 129 -4.87 -8.73 0.89
C GLY A 129 -4.34 -7.30 0.86
N SER A 130 -3.71 -6.83 1.94
CA SER A 130 -3.20 -5.47 2.08
C SER A 130 -1.99 -5.37 3.01
N VAL A 131 -1.34 -4.23 2.96
CA VAL A 131 -0.31 -3.84 3.96
C VAL A 131 -0.91 -3.88 5.37
N GLY A 132 -0.11 -4.28 6.34
CA GLY A 132 -0.48 -4.43 7.76
C GLY A 132 -1.07 -5.79 8.13
N MET A 133 -1.47 -6.63 7.17
CA MET A 133 -1.92 -7.99 7.43
C MET A 133 -0.77 -8.92 7.84
N SER A 134 -1.07 -9.93 8.62
CA SER A 134 -0.15 -11.05 8.86
C SER A 134 -0.13 -12.02 7.66
N PHE A 135 0.94 -12.79 7.52
CA PHE A 135 1.02 -13.83 6.48
C PHE A 135 -0.03 -14.94 6.67
N ALA A 136 -0.40 -15.24 7.92
CA ALA A 136 -1.48 -16.19 8.21
C ALA A 136 -2.86 -15.70 7.73
N GLU A 137 -3.11 -14.39 7.72
CA GLU A 137 -4.32 -13.81 7.13
C GLU A 137 -4.31 -13.92 5.61
N LEU A 138 -3.16 -13.68 4.97
CA LEU A 138 -3.00 -13.87 3.53
C LEU A 138 -3.18 -15.33 3.13
N GLU A 139 -2.66 -16.27 3.91
CA GLU A 139 -2.84 -17.69 3.67
C GLU A 139 -4.33 -18.09 3.74
N ARG A 140 -5.11 -17.54 4.68
CA ARG A 140 -6.56 -17.74 4.73
C ARG A 140 -7.30 -17.16 3.52
N ILE A 141 -6.83 -16.03 2.97
CA ILE A 141 -7.44 -15.37 1.81
C ILE A 141 -7.13 -16.12 0.51
N TYR A 142 -5.87 -16.49 0.30
CA TYR A 142 -5.39 -17.04 -0.97
C TYR A 142 -5.32 -18.57 -1.00
N GLY A 143 -5.20 -19.22 0.17
CA GLY A 143 -5.06 -20.67 0.31
C GLY A 143 -3.92 -21.22 -0.54
N PRO A 144 -4.14 -22.33 -1.26
CA PRO A 144 -3.10 -23.00 -2.05
C PRO A 144 -2.59 -22.22 -3.27
N ARG A 145 -3.19 -21.05 -3.58
CA ARG A 145 -2.73 -20.19 -4.68
C ARG A 145 -1.52 -19.34 -4.31
N GLY A 146 -1.22 -19.20 -3.02
CA GLY A 146 -0.08 -18.44 -2.53
C GLY A 146 0.91 -19.34 -1.80
N SER A 147 2.10 -18.83 -1.61
CA SER A 147 3.16 -19.51 -0.85
C SER A 147 4.13 -18.51 -0.22
N MET A 148 4.67 -18.88 0.93
CA MET A 148 5.80 -18.15 1.51
C MET A 148 7.05 -18.36 0.66
N ILE A 149 7.79 -17.28 0.45
CA ILE A 149 9.10 -17.30 -0.19
C ILE A 149 10.09 -16.48 0.64
N ARG A 150 11.37 -16.77 0.49
CA ARG A 150 12.49 -15.98 1.03
C ARG A 150 13.30 -15.36 -0.11
N ASN A 151 13.94 -14.25 0.19
CA ASN A 151 14.96 -13.70 -0.69
C ASN A 151 16.24 -14.57 -0.67
N ASP A 152 17.15 -14.34 -1.59
CA ASP A 152 18.37 -15.16 -1.75
C ASP A 152 19.35 -14.94 -0.58
N ALA A 153 19.29 -13.80 0.11
CA ALA A 153 20.06 -13.52 1.33
C ALA A 153 19.49 -14.24 2.56
N GLY A 154 18.22 -14.66 2.53
CA GLY A 154 17.55 -15.36 3.63
C GLY A 154 17.09 -14.47 4.78
N ASP A 155 17.16 -13.15 4.63
CA ASP A 155 16.86 -12.16 5.67
C ASP A 155 15.50 -11.44 5.50
N ALA A 156 14.77 -11.72 4.40
CA ALA A 156 13.44 -11.19 4.14
C ALA A 156 12.48 -12.30 3.67
N GLU A 157 11.22 -12.18 4.10
CA GLU A 157 10.14 -13.10 3.74
C GLU A 157 9.03 -12.37 2.97
N ALA A 158 8.34 -13.09 2.10
CA ALA A 158 7.16 -12.58 1.42
C ALA A 158 6.15 -13.68 1.14
N TYR A 159 4.87 -13.29 1.07
CA TYR A 159 3.80 -14.13 0.56
C TYR A 159 3.58 -13.83 -0.92
N LEU A 160 3.78 -14.82 -1.78
CA LEU A 160 3.71 -14.72 -3.22
C LEU A 160 2.47 -15.41 -3.76
N VAL A 161 1.67 -14.70 -4.56
CA VAL A 161 0.50 -15.25 -5.27
C VAL A 161 0.71 -15.13 -6.77
N ARG A 162 0.58 -16.23 -7.51
CA ARG A 162 0.85 -16.28 -8.96
C ARG A 162 -0.42 -16.22 -9.79
N PHE A 163 -0.36 -15.45 -10.87
CA PHE A 163 -1.40 -15.29 -11.90
C PHE A 163 -0.75 -15.39 -13.29
N GLY A 164 -0.32 -16.60 -13.66
CA GLY A 164 0.45 -16.82 -14.89
C GLY A 164 1.81 -16.10 -14.84
N SER A 165 2.06 -15.19 -15.79
CA SER A 165 3.29 -14.39 -15.86
C SER A 165 3.31 -13.19 -14.91
N ARG A 166 2.29 -13.01 -14.08
CA ARG A 166 2.15 -11.91 -13.12
C ARG A 166 2.04 -12.42 -11.71
N VAL A 167 2.35 -11.56 -10.74
CA VAL A 167 2.31 -11.90 -9.32
C VAL A 167 1.75 -10.75 -8.49
N GLU A 168 1.18 -11.12 -7.35
CA GLU A 168 1.03 -10.28 -6.16
C GLU A 168 2.06 -10.75 -5.14
N LEU A 169 2.80 -9.81 -4.56
CA LEU A 169 3.85 -10.07 -3.59
C LEU A 169 3.65 -9.16 -2.38
N PHE A 170 3.52 -9.78 -1.22
CA PHE A 170 3.36 -9.12 0.07
C PHE A 170 4.62 -9.39 0.88
N SER A 171 5.55 -8.44 0.92
CA SER A 171 6.79 -8.57 1.68
C SER A 171 6.64 -8.12 3.12
N ASP A 172 7.43 -8.69 4.00
CA ASP A 172 7.49 -8.34 5.40
C ASP A 172 7.91 -6.88 5.62
N HIS A 173 7.64 -6.40 6.82
CA HIS A 173 8.11 -5.10 7.28
C HIS A 173 9.41 -5.32 8.08
N PRO A 174 10.48 -4.56 7.79
CA PRO A 174 11.80 -4.81 8.39
C PRO A 174 11.85 -4.65 9.92
N ILE A 175 10.86 -3.99 10.52
CA ILE A 175 10.88 -3.65 11.95
C ILE A 175 9.63 -4.16 12.69
N ARG A 176 8.51 -4.33 12.00
CA ARG A 176 7.21 -4.72 12.60
C ARG A 176 6.71 -6.02 12.00
N PRO A 177 6.00 -6.87 12.76
CA PRO A 177 5.39 -8.07 12.19
C PRO A 177 4.33 -7.72 11.16
N GLY A 178 4.22 -8.57 10.13
CA GLY A 178 3.23 -8.46 9.05
C GLY A 178 3.77 -7.79 7.80
N VAL A 179 2.86 -7.60 6.84
CA VAL A 179 3.14 -7.05 5.51
C VAL A 179 3.51 -5.57 5.63
N GLY A 180 4.72 -5.23 5.19
CA GLY A 180 5.21 -3.87 5.10
C GLY A 180 5.02 -3.25 3.72
N PHE A 181 5.06 -4.07 2.67
CA PHE A 181 4.93 -3.61 1.29
C PHE A 181 4.15 -4.61 0.44
N TYR A 182 3.22 -4.11 -0.37
CA TYR A 182 2.48 -4.90 -1.35
C TYR A 182 2.83 -4.41 -2.74
N SER A 183 3.25 -5.32 -3.60
CA SER A 183 3.53 -5.05 -5.02
C SER A 183 2.83 -6.05 -5.93
N ALA A 184 2.43 -5.58 -7.13
CA ALA A 184 1.82 -6.40 -8.14
C ALA A 184 2.36 -6.02 -9.53
N GLY A 185 2.57 -7.03 -10.39
CA GLY A 185 3.10 -6.79 -11.73
C GLY A 185 3.66 -8.04 -12.40
N LEU A 186 4.66 -7.85 -13.27
CA LEU A 186 5.32 -8.94 -13.98
C LEU A 186 6.18 -9.77 -13.01
N ALA A 187 5.99 -11.08 -12.99
CA ALA A 187 6.77 -12.00 -12.16
C ALA A 187 8.28 -11.89 -12.43
N SER A 188 8.65 -11.72 -13.70
CA SER A 188 10.05 -11.52 -14.13
C SER A 188 10.70 -10.25 -13.58
N TYR A 189 9.92 -9.33 -12.99
CA TYR A 189 10.43 -8.17 -12.29
C TYR A 189 10.17 -8.28 -10.78
N VAL A 190 8.91 -8.36 -10.35
CA VAL A 190 8.51 -8.29 -8.93
C VAL A 190 9.17 -9.38 -8.09
N GLU A 191 9.07 -10.64 -8.53
CA GLU A 191 9.68 -11.75 -7.78
C GLU A 191 11.20 -11.71 -7.84
N ARG A 192 11.79 -11.41 -9.01
CA ARG A 192 13.24 -11.32 -9.15
C ARG A 192 13.81 -10.21 -8.25
N SER A 193 13.19 -9.03 -8.25
CA SER A 193 13.62 -7.90 -7.40
C SER A 193 13.59 -8.26 -5.93
N PHE A 194 12.57 -9.00 -5.49
CA PHE A 194 12.50 -9.47 -4.11
C PHE A 194 13.59 -10.49 -3.80
N ARG A 195 13.80 -11.49 -4.67
CA ARG A 195 14.80 -12.55 -4.42
C ARG A 195 16.22 -12.02 -4.41
N GLN A 196 16.56 -11.19 -5.36
CA GLN A 196 17.94 -10.72 -5.56
C GLN A 196 18.26 -9.40 -4.82
N GLY A 197 17.30 -8.81 -4.13
CA GLY A 197 17.41 -7.44 -3.65
C GLY A 197 17.35 -6.44 -4.81
N CYS A 198 18.01 -5.29 -4.71
CA CYS A 198 18.09 -4.36 -5.84
C CYS A 198 18.70 -5.07 -7.06
N CYS A 199 17.90 -5.22 -8.12
CA CYS A 199 18.33 -5.82 -9.40
C CYS A 199 19.20 -4.83 -10.16
N CYS A 200 20.41 -4.62 -9.69
CA CYS A 200 21.39 -3.87 -10.46
C CYS A 200 22.45 -4.81 -11.00
#